data_648107447d28edef0a93417f5a657ebd
#
_entry.id   648107447d28edef0a93417f5a657ebd
#
_cell.length_a   1.000
_cell.length_b   1.000
_cell.length_c   1.000
_cell.angle_alpha   90.00
_cell.angle_beta   90.00
_cell.angle_gamma   90.00
#
_symmetry.space_group_name_H-M   'P 1'
#
loop_
_entity.id
_entity.type
_entity.pdbx_description
1 polymer ?
#
loop_
_entity_poly.entity_id
_entity_poly.type
_entity_poly.pdbx_seq_one_letter_code
_entity_poly.pdbx_strand_id
1 'polypeptide(L)'
;MSHLACADEPDNQANARQLAVMQKAAATLPNAKICFSNSGGIFLGSGYHNHLMRPGIALYGGAPSVVRPNPMKPVVRLDVSVVQTRTIPAGSAVGYGGAFVAKTDMRLATLAAGYADGLPRSLSNNGAAWFDGQRLPIVGRVSMDSIVVDTSALPEGALRHGMLVQVIGPSQSLEDVAADAGTISYEILTSLGRRYQRTYIQPRDSAATAPASVPNA
;
A
#
# COMPACT_ATOMS: atom_id res chain seq x y z
N MET A 1 -11.01 -28.01 -3.85
CA MET A 1 -10.43 -26.64 -3.95
C MET A 1 -9.04 -26.72 -4.55
N SER A 2 -8.69 -25.78 -5.45
CA SER A 2 -7.32 -25.54 -5.91
C SER A 2 -7.03 -24.03 -5.94
N HIS A 3 -5.81 -23.64 -6.33
CA HIS A 3 -5.38 -22.23 -6.37
C HIS A 3 -4.59 -21.97 -7.64
N LEU A 4 -4.97 -20.92 -8.39
CA LEU A 4 -4.24 -20.49 -9.58
C LEU A 4 -2.91 -19.86 -9.17
N ALA A 5 -1.83 -20.33 -9.76
CA ALA A 5 -0.48 -19.87 -9.42
C ALA A 5 -0.04 -18.61 -10.17
N CYS A 6 -0.62 -18.38 -11.36
CA CYS A 6 -0.21 -17.30 -12.27
C CYS A 6 -1.39 -16.47 -12.77
N ALA A 7 -2.48 -16.34 -11.95
CA ALA A 7 -3.67 -15.65 -12.39
C ALA A 7 -3.49 -14.12 -12.52
N ASP A 8 -2.48 -13.57 -11.89
CA ASP A 8 -2.03 -12.18 -12.00
C ASP A 8 -1.38 -11.87 -13.36
N GLU A 9 -0.95 -12.92 -14.09
CA GLU A 9 -0.46 -12.89 -15.47
C GLU A 9 -1.49 -13.52 -16.40
N PRO A 10 -2.47 -12.79 -16.95
CA PRO A 10 -3.61 -13.34 -17.68
C PRO A 10 -3.25 -14.24 -18.86
N ASP A 11 -2.17 -13.94 -19.56
CA ASP A 11 -1.76 -14.65 -20.77
C ASP A 11 -0.81 -15.84 -20.46
N ASN A 12 -0.54 -16.11 -19.18
CA ASN A 12 0.29 -17.23 -18.79
C ASN A 12 -0.43 -18.57 -19.03
N GLN A 13 0.19 -19.42 -19.86
CA GLN A 13 -0.37 -20.72 -20.24
C GLN A 13 -0.61 -21.67 -19.04
N ALA A 14 0.03 -21.43 -17.90
CA ALA A 14 -0.21 -22.20 -16.68
C ALA A 14 -1.68 -22.09 -16.24
N ASN A 15 -2.35 -20.97 -16.48
CA ASN A 15 -3.75 -20.77 -16.12
C ASN A 15 -4.67 -21.77 -16.85
N ALA A 16 -4.51 -21.89 -18.17
CA ALA A 16 -5.29 -22.83 -18.97
C ALA A 16 -4.98 -24.30 -18.59
N ARG A 17 -3.70 -24.62 -18.36
CA ARG A 17 -3.29 -25.97 -17.93
C ARG A 17 -3.90 -26.35 -16.57
N GLN A 18 -3.85 -25.43 -15.60
CA GLN A 18 -4.46 -25.65 -14.28
C GLN A 18 -5.99 -25.80 -14.37
N LEU A 19 -6.65 -25.01 -15.22
CA LEU A 19 -8.10 -25.14 -15.45
C LEU A 19 -8.45 -26.53 -16.02
N ALA A 20 -7.71 -26.99 -17.02
CA ALA A 20 -7.95 -28.31 -17.62
C ALA A 20 -7.78 -29.47 -16.60
N VAL A 21 -6.75 -29.41 -15.77
CA VAL A 21 -6.53 -30.39 -14.69
C VAL A 21 -7.66 -30.32 -13.67
N MET A 22 -8.12 -29.13 -13.30
CA MET A 22 -9.23 -28.95 -12.35
C MET A 22 -10.54 -29.50 -12.90
N GLN A 23 -10.83 -29.25 -14.18
CA GLN A 23 -12.03 -29.79 -14.85
C GLN A 23 -12.01 -31.30 -14.90
N LYS A 24 -10.87 -31.92 -15.25
CA LYS A 24 -10.71 -33.39 -15.24
C LYS A 24 -10.92 -33.98 -13.84
N ALA A 25 -10.36 -33.37 -12.81
CA ALA A 25 -10.56 -33.79 -11.42
C ALA A 25 -12.04 -33.65 -10.99
N ALA A 26 -12.68 -32.55 -11.38
CA ALA A 26 -14.10 -32.31 -11.07
C ALA A 26 -15.02 -33.34 -11.67
N ALA A 27 -14.73 -33.83 -12.88
CA ALA A 27 -15.53 -34.87 -13.55
C ALA A 27 -15.54 -36.19 -12.76
N THR A 28 -14.54 -36.48 -11.95
CA THR A 28 -14.51 -37.67 -11.07
C THR A 28 -15.31 -37.49 -9.78
N LEU A 29 -15.78 -36.26 -9.49
CA LEU A 29 -16.49 -35.90 -8.27
C LEU A 29 -17.76 -35.11 -8.59
N PRO A 30 -18.79 -35.70 -9.21
CA PRO A 30 -19.90 -34.99 -9.83
C PRO A 30 -20.73 -34.14 -8.85
N ASN A 31 -20.72 -34.49 -7.57
CA ASN A 31 -21.49 -33.77 -6.53
C ASN A 31 -20.64 -32.74 -5.77
N ALA A 32 -19.33 -32.59 -6.10
CA ALA A 32 -18.46 -31.67 -5.40
C ALA A 32 -18.63 -30.23 -5.92
N LYS A 33 -18.73 -29.28 -5.01
CA LYS A 33 -18.65 -27.88 -5.37
C LYS A 33 -17.18 -27.47 -5.62
N ILE A 34 -16.93 -26.84 -6.75
CA ILE A 34 -15.61 -26.43 -7.20
C ILE A 34 -15.30 -25.03 -6.69
N CYS A 35 -14.14 -24.88 -6.03
CA CYS A 35 -13.59 -23.62 -5.60
C CYS A 35 -12.19 -23.46 -6.22
N PHE A 36 -12.03 -22.52 -7.16
CA PHE A 36 -10.82 -22.42 -7.98
C PHE A 36 -10.22 -21.02 -7.99
N SER A 37 -10.98 -20.00 -8.43
CA SER A 37 -10.45 -18.66 -8.65
C SER A 37 -10.13 -17.89 -7.37
N ASN A 38 -8.96 -17.29 -7.35
CA ASN A 38 -8.56 -16.18 -6.51
C ASN A 38 -8.95 -14.84 -7.20
N SER A 39 -8.49 -13.69 -6.69
CA SER A 39 -8.78 -12.38 -7.30
C SER A 39 -8.37 -12.33 -8.77
N GLY A 40 -7.14 -12.72 -9.13
CA GLY A 40 -6.70 -12.76 -10.53
C GLY A 40 -7.57 -13.68 -11.38
N GLY A 41 -7.87 -14.88 -10.89
CA GLY A 41 -8.68 -15.86 -11.61
C GLY A 41 -10.10 -15.38 -11.95
N ILE A 42 -10.69 -14.50 -11.13
CA ILE A 42 -11.99 -13.88 -11.42
C ILE A 42 -11.90 -13.02 -12.68
N PHE A 43 -10.78 -12.33 -12.89
CA PHE A 43 -10.57 -11.45 -14.04
C PHE A 43 -10.02 -12.17 -15.30
N LEU A 44 -9.76 -13.48 -15.22
CA LEU A 44 -9.45 -14.30 -16.41
C LEU A 44 -10.69 -14.62 -17.25
N GLY A 45 -11.88 -14.43 -16.71
CA GLY A 45 -13.15 -14.66 -17.41
C GLY A 45 -14.02 -15.74 -16.78
N SER A 46 -15.27 -15.83 -17.26
CA SER A 46 -16.31 -16.70 -16.67
C SER A 46 -15.95 -18.19 -16.66
N GLY A 47 -15.13 -18.68 -17.58
CA GLY A 47 -14.66 -20.07 -17.59
C GLY A 47 -13.89 -20.49 -16.34
N TYR A 48 -13.35 -19.50 -15.58
CA TYR A 48 -12.61 -19.73 -14.34
C TYR A 48 -13.49 -19.63 -13.08
N HIS A 49 -14.74 -19.16 -13.15
CA HIS A 49 -15.52 -18.80 -11.96
C HIS A 49 -15.93 -20.01 -11.11
N ASN A 50 -16.45 -21.07 -11.68
CA ASN A 50 -16.95 -22.25 -10.97
C ASN A 50 -18.00 -21.93 -9.87
N HIS A 51 -18.15 -22.82 -8.84
CA HIS A 51 -19.19 -22.69 -7.82
C HIS A 51 -18.85 -21.66 -6.73
N LEU A 52 -17.56 -21.46 -6.45
CA LEU A 52 -17.08 -20.55 -5.41
C LEU A 52 -15.79 -19.87 -5.85
N MET A 53 -15.74 -18.58 -5.66
CA MET A 53 -14.56 -17.73 -5.91
C MET A 53 -14.06 -17.17 -4.59
N ARG A 54 -12.77 -16.85 -4.54
CA ARG A 54 -12.10 -16.31 -3.34
C ARG A 54 -11.44 -14.98 -3.66
N PRO A 55 -12.20 -13.88 -3.86
CA PRO A 55 -11.59 -12.56 -3.96
C PRO A 55 -10.90 -12.22 -2.63
N GLY A 56 -9.67 -11.78 -2.71
CA GLY A 56 -8.88 -11.30 -1.60
C GLY A 56 -8.45 -9.87 -1.86
N ILE A 57 -7.30 -9.69 -2.53
CA ILE A 57 -6.70 -8.37 -2.78
C ILE A 57 -7.66 -7.41 -3.50
N ALA A 58 -8.47 -7.89 -4.41
CA ALA A 58 -9.46 -7.08 -5.12
C ALA A 58 -10.49 -6.43 -4.19
N LEU A 59 -10.87 -7.07 -3.08
CA LEU A 59 -11.78 -6.48 -2.10
C LEU A 59 -11.18 -5.28 -1.35
N TYR A 60 -9.85 -5.21 -1.30
CA TYR A 60 -9.11 -4.12 -0.66
C TYR A 60 -8.62 -3.07 -1.65
N GLY A 61 -9.03 -3.17 -2.92
CA GLY A 61 -8.68 -2.21 -3.95
C GLY A 61 -7.33 -2.48 -4.63
N GLY A 62 -6.63 -3.56 -4.27
CA GLY A 62 -5.38 -3.95 -4.89
C GLY A 62 -5.59 -4.61 -6.26
N ALA A 63 -4.60 -4.45 -7.15
CA ALA A 63 -4.64 -4.93 -8.51
C ALA A 63 -4.70 -6.47 -8.59
N PRO A 64 -5.67 -7.04 -9.30
CA PRO A 64 -5.75 -8.49 -9.53
C PRO A 64 -4.79 -8.98 -10.62
N SER A 65 -4.13 -8.07 -11.35
CA SER A 65 -3.16 -8.35 -12.42
C SER A 65 -1.97 -7.41 -12.30
N VAL A 66 -0.78 -7.93 -12.62
CA VAL A 66 0.47 -7.14 -12.64
C VAL A 66 0.75 -6.49 -14.00
N VAL A 67 0.00 -6.88 -15.05
CA VAL A 67 0.22 -6.42 -16.44
C VAL A 67 -0.94 -5.62 -17.02
N ARG A 68 -2.06 -5.50 -16.29
CA ARG A 68 -3.25 -4.74 -16.71
C ARG A 68 -3.51 -3.60 -15.75
N PRO A 69 -4.13 -2.49 -16.23
CA PRO A 69 -4.58 -1.42 -15.35
C PRO A 69 -5.47 -1.98 -14.23
N ASN A 70 -5.32 -1.48 -13.01
CA ASN A 70 -6.12 -1.90 -11.87
C ASN A 70 -7.60 -1.47 -12.07
N PRO A 71 -8.57 -2.41 -12.19
CA PRO A 71 -9.98 -2.06 -12.34
C PRO A 71 -10.66 -1.77 -10.99
N MET A 72 -9.95 -1.97 -9.88
CA MET A 72 -10.51 -1.82 -8.55
C MET A 72 -10.41 -0.37 -8.08
N LYS A 73 -11.39 0.06 -7.28
CA LYS A 73 -11.32 1.34 -6.58
C LYS A 73 -10.49 1.21 -5.32
N PRO A 74 -9.66 2.21 -4.96
CA PRO A 74 -8.92 2.22 -3.69
C PRO A 74 -9.89 2.09 -2.51
N VAL A 75 -9.59 1.22 -1.56
CA VAL A 75 -10.38 0.96 -0.35
C VAL A 75 -9.59 1.34 0.90
N VAL A 76 -8.26 1.20 0.84
CA VAL A 76 -7.38 1.46 1.97
C VAL A 76 -6.74 2.83 1.83
N ARG A 77 -6.75 3.59 2.92
CA ARG A 77 -5.99 4.84 3.09
C ARG A 77 -5.19 4.76 4.38
N LEU A 78 -3.96 5.24 4.33
CA LEU A 78 -3.09 5.39 5.50
C LEU A 78 -2.55 6.81 5.53
N ASP A 79 -2.97 7.56 6.55
CA ASP A 79 -2.42 8.86 6.89
C ASP A 79 -1.66 8.73 8.21
N VAL A 80 -0.51 9.39 8.31
CA VAL A 80 0.34 9.35 9.50
C VAL A 80 0.65 10.77 9.99
N SER A 81 0.78 10.93 11.29
CA SER A 81 0.94 12.24 11.91
C SER A 81 2.40 12.74 11.81
N VAL A 82 2.56 14.04 11.60
CA VAL A 82 3.83 14.74 11.75
C VAL A 82 4.17 14.89 13.23
N VAL A 83 5.29 14.32 13.64
CA VAL A 83 5.81 14.43 15.04
C VAL A 83 6.71 15.64 15.22
N GLN A 84 7.52 15.97 14.21
CA GLN A 84 8.47 17.06 14.26
C GLN A 84 8.77 17.58 12.86
N THR A 85 9.04 18.88 12.74
CA THR A 85 9.67 19.49 11.57
C THR A 85 10.97 20.18 11.99
N ARG A 86 12.00 20.15 11.11
CA ARG A 86 13.29 20.82 11.36
C ARG A 86 14.00 21.11 10.04
N THR A 87 14.86 22.12 10.08
CA THR A 87 15.85 22.38 9.04
C THR A 87 17.20 21.82 9.49
N ILE A 88 17.92 21.19 8.57
CA ILE A 88 19.28 20.69 8.79
C ILE A 88 20.23 21.28 7.75
N PRO A 89 21.50 21.62 8.12
CA PRO A 89 22.48 22.10 7.17
C PRO A 89 23.04 20.95 6.29
N ALA A 90 23.62 21.33 5.16
CA ALA A 90 24.40 20.42 4.33
C ALA A 90 25.45 19.67 5.16
N GLY A 91 25.70 18.39 4.81
CA GLY A 91 26.60 17.51 5.55
C GLY A 91 25.97 16.79 6.75
N SER A 92 24.73 17.15 7.15
CA SER A 92 24.05 16.47 8.26
C SER A 92 23.68 15.05 7.88
N ALA A 93 23.95 14.10 8.80
CA ALA A 93 23.54 12.71 8.66
C ALA A 93 22.09 12.51 9.19
N VAL A 94 21.29 11.70 8.48
CA VAL A 94 19.91 11.38 8.82
C VAL A 94 19.73 9.87 8.98
N GLY A 95 19.03 9.48 10.03
CA GLY A 95 18.68 8.10 10.33
C GLY A 95 19.83 7.28 10.93
N TYR A 96 19.49 6.06 11.33
CA TYR A 96 20.46 5.12 11.92
C TYR A 96 21.63 4.81 10.97
N GLY A 97 22.85 4.91 11.51
CA GLY A 97 24.07 4.67 10.76
C GLY A 97 24.38 5.74 9.71
N GLY A 98 23.75 6.92 9.80
CA GLY A 98 23.97 7.98 8.82
C GLY A 98 23.61 7.56 7.39
N ALA A 99 22.57 6.75 7.22
CA ALA A 99 22.22 6.13 5.94
C ALA A 99 21.83 7.13 4.84
N PHE A 100 21.64 8.39 5.20
CA PHE A 100 21.48 9.52 4.28
C PHE A 100 22.32 10.70 4.79
N VAL A 101 22.95 11.42 3.87
CA VAL A 101 23.69 12.66 4.18
C VAL A 101 23.12 13.78 3.33
N ALA A 102 22.69 14.85 3.97
CA ALA A 102 22.15 16.03 3.30
C ALA A 102 23.19 16.67 2.39
N LYS A 103 22.92 16.83 1.10
CA LYS A 103 23.83 17.47 0.14
C LYS A 103 23.72 19.00 0.17
N THR A 104 22.59 19.51 0.57
CA THR A 104 22.24 20.92 0.73
C THR A 104 21.51 21.10 2.05
N ASP A 105 21.25 22.34 2.45
CA ASP A 105 20.31 22.59 3.54
C ASP A 105 18.94 22.00 3.19
N MET A 106 18.32 21.27 4.12
CA MET A 106 17.07 20.54 3.88
C MET A 106 16.07 20.79 4.99
N ARG A 107 14.80 20.86 4.61
CA ARG A 107 13.69 20.80 5.56
C ARG A 107 13.19 19.38 5.66
N LEU A 108 13.05 18.87 6.86
CA LEU A 108 12.64 17.50 7.15
C LEU A 108 11.42 17.49 8.06
N ALA A 109 10.58 16.46 7.87
CA ALA A 109 9.56 16.08 8.83
C ALA A 109 9.79 14.64 9.31
N THR A 110 9.58 14.42 10.61
CA THR A 110 9.49 13.09 11.21
C THR A 110 8.03 12.70 11.30
N LEU A 111 7.66 11.53 10.77
CA LEU A 111 6.30 11.01 10.74
C LEU A 111 6.17 9.81 11.68
N ALA A 112 5.02 9.70 12.37
CA ALA A 112 4.73 8.66 13.35
C ALA A 112 4.31 7.34 12.68
N ALA A 113 5.20 6.71 11.93
CA ALA A 113 5.02 5.38 11.37
C ALA A 113 6.37 4.75 11.08
N GLY A 114 6.56 3.50 11.45
CA GLY A 114 7.78 2.75 11.23
C GLY A 114 7.52 1.26 11.01
N TYR A 115 8.58 0.45 11.11
CA TYR A 115 8.43 -0.99 10.83
C TYR A 115 7.61 -1.73 11.90
N ALA A 116 7.49 -1.22 13.14
CA ALA A 116 6.60 -1.78 14.14
C ALA A 116 5.10 -1.52 13.82
N ASP A 117 4.83 -0.57 12.94
CA ASP A 117 3.49 -0.25 12.43
C ASP A 117 3.18 -1.02 11.14
N GLY A 118 4.19 -1.70 10.56
CA GLY A 118 4.08 -2.49 9.34
C GLY A 118 4.63 -1.82 8.08
N LEU A 119 5.33 -0.68 8.21
CA LEU A 119 6.04 -0.11 7.06
C LEU A 119 7.31 -0.92 6.77
N PRO A 120 7.51 -1.46 5.56
CA PRO A 120 8.71 -2.20 5.21
C PRO A 120 9.99 -1.38 5.39
N ARG A 121 11.01 -2.00 5.99
CA ARG A 121 12.30 -1.33 6.19
C ARG A 121 13.02 -1.03 4.87
N SER A 122 12.67 -1.75 3.80
CA SER A 122 13.17 -1.53 2.43
C SER A 122 12.72 -0.20 1.82
N LEU A 123 11.70 0.47 2.37
CA LEU A 123 11.34 1.85 2.01
C LEU A 123 12.41 2.89 2.38
N SER A 124 13.46 2.52 3.12
CA SER A 124 14.58 3.40 3.48
C SER A 124 15.23 4.00 2.23
N ASN A 125 15.27 5.34 2.11
CA ASN A 125 15.78 6.10 0.96
C ASN A 125 15.09 5.78 -0.39
N ASN A 126 13.99 5.04 -0.40
CA ASN A 126 13.32 4.59 -1.62
C ASN A 126 11.85 5.00 -1.66
N GLY A 127 11.14 4.83 -0.56
CA GLY A 127 9.72 5.17 -0.46
C GLY A 127 9.45 6.66 -0.33
N ALA A 128 8.16 7.00 -0.23
CA ALA A 128 7.69 8.36 -0.03
C ALA A 128 6.41 8.42 0.80
N ALA A 129 6.11 9.63 1.27
CA ALA A 129 4.79 10.04 1.69
C ALA A 129 4.32 11.21 0.81
N TRP A 130 3.06 11.64 0.94
CA TRP A 130 2.48 12.69 0.11
C TRP A 130 1.73 13.70 0.97
N PHE A 131 1.89 14.97 0.64
CA PHE A 131 1.15 16.05 1.27
C PHE A 131 0.75 17.08 0.22
N ASP A 132 -0.53 17.38 0.13
CA ASP A 132 -1.11 18.34 -0.83
C ASP A 132 -0.62 18.14 -2.29
N GLY A 133 -0.64 16.87 -2.73
CA GLY A 133 -0.20 16.49 -4.08
C GLY A 133 1.32 16.49 -4.29
N GLN A 134 2.12 16.87 -3.28
CA GLN A 134 3.58 16.86 -3.34
C GLN A 134 4.16 15.57 -2.77
N ARG A 135 5.04 14.92 -3.54
CA ARG A 135 5.80 13.75 -3.09
C ARG A 135 6.89 14.17 -2.09
N LEU A 136 6.95 13.51 -0.96
CA LEU A 136 7.90 13.72 0.12
C LEU A 136 8.77 12.46 0.27
N PRO A 137 9.98 12.42 -0.31
CA PRO A 137 10.83 11.23 -0.26
C PRO A 137 11.23 10.87 1.17
N ILE A 138 11.25 9.58 1.49
CA ILE A 138 11.83 9.08 2.73
C ILE A 138 13.35 9.21 2.64
N VAL A 139 13.97 9.87 3.63
CA VAL A 139 15.41 10.04 3.75
C VAL A 139 15.93 9.36 5.01
N GLY A 140 16.97 8.55 4.85
CA GLY A 140 17.50 7.70 5.91
C GLY A 140 16.73 6.41 6.08
N ARG A 141 17.05 5.67 7.14
CA ARG A 141 16.45 4.36 7.43
C ARG A 141 15.08 4.51 8.07
N VAL A 142 14.15 3.65 7.66
CA VAL A 142 12.90 3.43 8.39
C VAL A 142 13.24 2.89 9.79
N SER A 143 12.79 3.60 10.82
CA SER A 143 12.96 3.24 12.23
C SER A 143 11.81 2.39 12.74
N MET A 144 11.85 2.00 14.02
CA MET A 144 10.79 1.22 14.65
C MET A 144 9.44 1.95 14.60
N ASP A 145 9.43 3.22 14.97
CA ASP A 145 8.21 4.00 15.23
C ASP A 145 8.12 5.27 14.35
N SER A 146 9.09 5.51 13.48
CA SER A 146 9.14 6.75 12.69
C SER A 146 9.88 6.60 11.37
N ILE A 147 9.50 7.44 10.41
CA ILE A 147 10.23 7.72 9.18
C ILE A 147 10.54 9.22 9.11
N VAL A 148 11.58 9.56 8.39
CA VAL A 148 11.93 10.96 8.09
C VAL A 148 11.72 11.20 6.61
N VAL A 149 11.05 12.29 6.26
CA VAL A 149 10.79 12.69 4.88
C VAL A 149 11.38 14.07 4.58
N ASP A 150 11.82 14.26 3.34
CA ASP A 150 12.24 15.56 2.82
C ASP A 150 11.03 16.41 2.47
N THR A 151 10.92 17.58 3.07
CA THR A 151 9.84 18.54 2.84
C THR A 151 10.33 19.83 2.16
N SER A 152 11.54 19.82 1.61
CA SER A 152 12.16 21.02 1.00
C SER A 152 11.37 21.55 -0.20
N ALA A 153 10.61 20.70 -0.90
CA ALA A 153 9.74 21.08 -2.02
C ALA A 153 8.46 21.82 -1.58
N LEU A 154 8.07 21.72 -0.30
CA LEU A 154 6.90 22.42 0.21
C LEU A 154 7.23 23.88 0.52
N PRO A 155 6.24 24.80 0.54
CA PRO A 155 6.41 26.11 1.16
C PRO A 155 6.84 26.00 2.62
N GLU A 156 7.58 26.98 3.11
CA GLU A 156 7.96 27.01 4.52
C GLU A 156 6.72 27.10 5.43
N GLY A 157 6.72 26.30 6.50
CA GLY A 157 5.59 26.24 7.43
C GLY A 157 4.33 25.54 6.91
N ALA A 158 4.35 24.98 5.69
CA ALA A 158 3.22 24.23 5.13
C ALA A 158 2.90 22.98 5.95
N LEU A 159 3.92 22.33 6.52
CA LEU A 159 3.78 21.14 7.35
C LEU A 159 4.09 21.46 8.80
N ARG A 160 3.22 21.05 9.74
CA ARG A 160 3.35 21.32 11.18
C ARG A 160 3.06 20.06 11.98
N HIS A 161 3.52 20.04 13.23
CA HIS A 161 3.21 19.00 14.19
C HIS A 161 1.70 18.70 14.24
N GLY A 162 1.34 17.43 14.27
CA GLY A 162 -0.03 16.95 14.32
C GLY A 162 -0.74 16.87 12.97
N MET A 163 -0.23 17.49 11.90
CA MET A 163 -0.83 17.35 10.56
C MET A 163 -0.64 15.94 10.02
N LEU A 164 -1.58 15.50 9.18
CA LEU A 164 -1.57 14.18 8.57
C LEU A 164 -0.91 14.22 7.19
N VAL A 165 -0.10 13.22 6.92
CA VAL A 165 0.61 13.01 5.66
C VAL A 165 0.22 11.64 5.12
N GLN A 166 -0.13 11.56 3.85
CA GLN A 166 -0.60 10.34 3.22
C GLN A 166 0.57 9.39 2.90
N VAL A 167 0.45 8.13 3.30
CA VAL A 167 1.37 7.04 2.91
C VAL A 167 0.71 6.13 1.88
N ILE A 168 -0.59 5.83 2.03
CA ILE A 168 -1.39 5.09 1.05
C ILE A 168 -2.67 5.89 0.79
N GLY A 169 -3.04 6.06 -0.46
CA GLY A 169 -4.28 6.77 -0.81
C GLY A 169 -4.29 7.29 -2.25
N PRO A 170 -5.06 8.35 -2.54
CA PRO A 170 -5.22 8.84 -3.91
C PRO A 170 -3.94 9.28 -4.61
N SER A 171 -2.94 9.79 -3.86
CA SER A 171 -1.66 10.26 -4.44
C SER A 171 -0.61 9.16 -4.55
N GLN A 172 -0.77 8.05 -3.83
CA GLN A 172 0.15 6.91 -3.82
C GLN A 172 -0.67 5.64 -3.61
N SER A 173 -0.75 4.82 -4.64
CA SER A 173 -1.49 3.56 -4.59
C SER A 173 -0.79 2.53 -3.68
N LEU A 174 -1.52 1.47 -3.38
CA LEU A 174 -0.96 0.33 -2.66
C LEU A 174 0.16 -0.35 -3.46
N GLU A 175 0.01 -0.38 -4.79
CA GLU A 175 0.98 -0.90 -5.74
C GLU A 175 2.26 -0.07 -5.76
N ASP A 176 2.16 1.27 -5.71
CA ASP A 176 3.33 2.16 -5.68
C ASP A 176 4.15 1.91 -4.41
N VAL A 177 3.50 1.81 -3.25
CA VAL A 177 4.18 1.50 -1.98
C VAL A 177 4.83 0.11 -2.03
N ALA A 178 4.15 -0.87 -2.60
CA ALA A 178 4.69 -2.22 -2.75
C ALA A 178 5.91 -2.24 -3.69
N ALA A 179 5.85 -1.53 -4.81
CA ALA A 179 6.96 -1.39 -5.75
C ALA A 179 8.17 -0.71 -5.10
N ASP A 180 7.97 0.41 -4.41
CA ASP A 180 9.02 1.13 -3.67
C ASP A 180 9.65 0.23 -2.57
N ALA A 181 8.86 -0.66 -1.98
CA ALA A 181 9.32 -1.61 -0.97
C ALA A 181 9.96 -2.89 -1.55
N GLY A 182 9.87 -3.11 -2.87
CA GLY A 182 10.34 -4.34 -3.52
C GLY A 182 9.52 -5.57 -3.15
N THR A 183 8.21 -5.41 -2.96
CA THR A 183 7.27 -6.46 -2.56
C THR A 183 5.93 -6.35 -3.31
N ILE A 184 4.88 -6.98 -2.79
CA ILE A 184 3.55 -7.03 -3.37
C ILE A 184 2.50 -6.39 -2.44
N SER A 185 1.42 -5.89 -3.01
CA SER A 185 0.31 -5.23 -2.29
C SER A 185 -0.26 -6.07 -1.14
N TYR A 186 -0.24 -7.40 -1.25
CA TYR A 186 -0.67 -8.34 -0.22
C TYR A 186 0.17 -8.20 1.06
N GLU A 187 1.50 -8.14 0.92
CA GLU A 187 2.41 -8.01 2.05
C GLU A 187 2.24 -6.66 2.74
N ILE A 188 2.12 -5.58 1.97
CA ILE A 188 1.84 -4.25 2.53
C ILE A 188 0.59 -4.30 3.42
N LEU A 189 -0.54 -4.83 2.90
CA LEU A 189 -1.79 -4.87 3.67
C LEU A 189 -1.71 -5.76 4.92
N THR A 190 -1.08 -6.93 4.79
CA THR A 190 -0.99 -7.88 5.91
C THR A 190 0.00 -7.44 6.97
N SER A 191 0.98 -6.59 6.62
CA SER A 191 1.95 -6.03 7.54
C SER A 191 1.39 -4.88 8.38
N LEU A 192 0.34 -4.16 7.90
CA LEU A 192 -0.26 -3.05 8.67
C LEU A 192 -0.76 -3.53 10.03
N GLY A 193 -0.09 -3.06 11.09
CA GLY A 193 -0.29 -3.50 12.46
C GLY A 193 -1.56 -2.96 13.12
N ARG A 194 -1.73 -3.31 14.40
CA ARG A 194 -2.86 -2.85 15.22
C ARG A 194 -2.61 -1.50 15.90
N ARG A 195 -1.44 -0.92 15.71
CA ARG A 195 -1.06 0.38 16.30
C ARG A 195 -1.76 1.56 15.63
N TYR A 196 -2.20 1.40 14.37
CA TYR A 196 -3.02 2.41 13.69
C TYR A 196 -4.44 2.42 14.21
N GLN A 197 -4.98 3.62 14.43
CA GLN A 197 -6.41 3.82 14.61
C GLN A 197 -7.10 3.54 13.27
N ARG A 198 -8.12 2.66 13.28
CA ARG A 198 -8.90 2.32 12.08
C ARG A 198 -10.26 2.97 12.11
N THR A 199 -10.59 3.66 11.04
CA THR A 199 -11.92 4.23 10.79
C THR A 199 -12.52 3.54 9.57
N TYR A 200 -13.73 3.01 9.72
CA TYR A 200 -14.47 2.37 8.63
C TYR A 200 -15.50 3.37 8.09
N ILE A 201 -15.34 3.75 6.81
CA ILE A 201 -16.20 4.71 6.13
C ILE A 201 -17.26 3.94 5.35
N GLN A 202 -18.54 4.17 5.67
CA GLN A 202 -19.66 3.59 4.93
C GLN A 202 -19.88 4.38 3.61
N PRO A 203 -20.35 3.73 2.52
CA PRO A 203 -20.58 4.43 1.24
C PRO A 203 -21.52 5.63 1.32
N ARG A 204 -22.39 5.70 2.34
CA ARG A 204 -23.32 6.84 2.58
C ARG A 204 -22.62 8.07 3.17
N ASP A 205 -21.44 7.87 3.76
CA ASP A 205 -20.68 8.94 4.42
C ASP A 205 -19.66 9.60 3.47
N SER A 206 -19.46 9.04 2.28
CA SER A 206 -18.51 9.54 1.29
C SER A 206 -18.89 10.90 0.67
N ALA A 207 -20.09 11.42 0.97
CA ALA A 207 -20.51 12.79 0.62
C ALA A 207 -20.27 13.82 1.74
N ALA A 208 -19.80 13.37 2.92
CA ALA A 208 -19.57 14.22 4.06
C ALA A 208 -18.10 14.16 4.52
N THR A 209 -17.43 15.28 4.36
CA THR A 209 -16.30 15.78 5.13
C THR A 209 -14.90 15.28 4.83
N ALA A 210 -14.08 16.22 4.38
CA ALA A 210 -12.69 16.34 4.78
C ALA A 210 -12.55 16.20 6.31
N PRO A 211 -11.45 15.59 6.84
CA PRO A 211 -11.29 15.42 8.27
C PRO A 211 -11.37 16.79 8.96
N ALA A 212 -12.26 16.91 9.92
CA ALA A 212 -12.36 18.09 10.76
C ALA A 212 -10.99 18.32 11.42
N SER A 213 -10.50 19.54 11.32
CA SER A 213 -9.35 20.02 12.10
C SER A 213 -9.59 19.71 13.57
N VAL A 214 -8.63 18.97 14.18
CA VAL A 214 -8.63 18.73 15.63
C VAL A 214 -8.60 20.10 16.34
N PRO A 215 -9.53 20.40 17.25
CA PRO A 215 -9.47 21.63 18.01
C PRO A 215 -8.20 21.61 18.88
N ASN A 216 -7.46 22.69 18.86
CA ASN A 216 -6.36 22.94 19.79
C ASN A 216 -6.89 22.89 21.23
N ALA A 217 -6.31 22.00 22.04
CA ALA A 217 -6.31 22.10 23.50
C ALA A 217 -4.88 22.41 23.96
#